data_125a4dfc24b8d50395a65e7d8a0ea0f7
#
_entry.id   125a4dfc24b8d50395a65e7d8a0ea0f7
#
_cell.length_a   1.000
_cell.length_b   1.000
_cell.length_c   1.000
_cell.angle_alpha   90.00
_cell.angle_beta   90.00
_cell.angle_gamma   90.00
#
_symmetry.space_group_name_H-M   'P 1'
#
loop_
_entity.id
_entity.type
_entity.pdbx_description
1 polymer ?
#
loop_
_entity_poly.entity_id
_entity_poly.type
_entity_poly.pdbx_seq_one_letter_code
_entity_poly.pdbx_strand_id
1 'polypeptide(L)'
;NPVSDKFNALLSYQYRNNPSTIPDTLLLGSGTGSLDHVFAAEAIYAPSWRWEFYSKYTARYSRTALSSNFINSSVVYLGQLRAAYRLGYRMDLAGEVRLIGQPSVSYYETGLALETGYYLTPDLRFYLGYSFGSVDDRDFTGYRSKGGPYVGVALKLNELFSGFGRQRVAPPQQQEAQGT
;
A
#
# COMPACT_ATOMS: atom_id res chain seq x y z
N ASN A 1 -2.29 -9.56 18.12
CA ASN A 1 -1.23 -10.59 18.06
C ASN A 1 -1.42 -11.39 16.77
N PRO A 2 -0.41 -11.51 15.91
CA PRO A 2 -0.50 -12.40 14.76
C PRO A 2 -0.66 -13.84 15.25
N VAL A 3 -1.67 -14.52 14.73
CA VAL A 3 -1.96 -15.92 15.08
C VAL A 3 -0.91 -16.87 14.51
N SER A 4 -0.10 -16.38 13.58
CA SER A 4 0.98 -17.13 12.92
C SER A 4 2.04 -16.17 12.41
N ASP A 5 3.30 -16.48 12.62
CA ASP A 5 4.43 -15.72 12.07
C ASP A 5 4.50 -15.79 10.53
N LYS A 6 3.77 -16.72 9.93
CA LYS A 6 3.75 -16.95 8.48
C LYS A 6 2.63 -16.23 7.75
N PHE A 7 1.54 -15.90 8.44
CA PHE A 7 0.38 -15.26 7.83
C PHE A 7 -0.17 -14.17 8.73
N ASN A 8 -0.25 -12.97 8.19
CA ASN A 8 -0.86 -11.81 8.84
C ASN A 8 -1.88 -11.18 7.89
N ALA A 9 -3.04 -10.84 8.40
CA ALA A 9 -4.08 -10.14 7.65
C ALA A 9 -4.62 -8.96 8.45
N LEU A 10 -4.91 -7.87 7.74
CA LEU A 10 -5.50 -6.65 8.25
C LEU A 10 -6.74 -6.33 7.43
N LEU A 11 -7.84 -6.11 8.10
CA LEU A 11 -9.07 -5.59 7.49
C LEU A 11 -9.35 -4.23 8.09
N SER A 12 -9.63 -3.25 7.27
CA SER A 12 -10.04 -1.92 7.70
C SER A 12 -11.27 -1.45 6.95
N TYR A 13 -12.13 -0.74 7.67
CA TYR A 13 -13.27 -0.05 7.11
C TYR A 13 -13.28 1.38 7.64
N GLN A 14 -13.44 2.33 6.73
CA GLN A 14 -13.49 3.73 7.05
C GLN A 14 -14.73 4.38 6.43
N TYR A 15 -15.48 5.07 7.25
CA TYR A 15 -16.59 5.91 6.83
C TYR A 15 -16.18 7.37 6.98
N ARG A 16 -16.36 8.15 5.94
CA ARG A 16 -16.12 9.59 5.93
C ARG A 16 -17.37 10.30 5.43
N ASN A 17 -17.87 11.22 6.21
CA ASN A 17 -18.92 12.11 5.82
C ASN A 17 -18.37 13.54 5.87
N ASN A 18 -18.20 14.14 4.71
CA ASN A 18 -17.72 15.51 4.56
C ASN A 18 -18.89 16.39 4.09
N PRO A 19 -19.65 16.98 5.02
CA PRO A 19 -20.69 17.95 4.66
C PRO A 19 -20.02 19.18 4.01
N SER A 20 -20.76 19.86 3.14
CA SER A 20 -20.24 21.11 2.58
C SER A 20 -19.96 22.12 3.68
N THR A 21 -18.80 22.76 3.61
CA THR A 21 -18.45 23.91 4.48
C THR A 21 -18.99 25.22 3.95
N ILE A 22 -19.57 25.23 2.73
CA ILE A 22 -20.18 26.42 2.15
C ILE A 22 -21.57 26.58 2.75
N PRO A 23 -21.91 27.74 3.35
CA PRO A 23 -23.22 27.99 3.91
C PRO A 23 -24.33 27.75 2.88
N ASP A 24 -25.40 27.11 3.30
CA ASP A 24 -26.57 26.79 2.45
C ASP A 24 -27.19 28.01 1.78
N THR A 25 -27.03 29.18 2.38
CA THR A 25 -27.49 30.46 1.85
C THR A 25 -26.75 30.92 0.59
N LEU A 26 -25.53 30.41 0.37
CA LEU A 26 -24.72 30.72 -0.83
C LEU A 26 -24.85 29.66 -1.93
N LEU A 27 -25.40 28.53 -1.60
CA LEU A 27 -25.65 27.41 -2.51
C LEU A 27 -27.16 27.32 -2.73
N LEU A 28 -27.65 27.81 -3.83
CA LEU A 28 -29.08 27.81 -4.23
C LEU A 28 -29.67 26.37 -4.08
N GLY A 29 -30.18 26.03 -2.89
CA GLY A 29 -30.76 24.72 -2.60
C GLY A 29 -29.73 23.62 -2.29
N SER A 30 -28.99 23.85 -1.30
CA SER A 30 -27.93 23.00 -0.71
C SER A 30 -28.29 21.53 -0.44
N GLY A 31 -27.35 20.78 -0.41
CA GLY A 31 -27.26 19.34 -0.23
C GLY A 31 -25.90 18.87 -0.75
N THR A 32 -24.94 19.82 -0.77
CA THR A 32 -23.58 19.52 -1.20
C THR A 32 -22.83 18.78 -0.08
N GLY A 33 -22.16 17.74 -0.44
CA GLY A 33 -21.37 16.95 0.49
C GLY A 33 -20.81 15.72 -0.19
N SER A 34 -19.86 15.07 0.45
CA SER A 34 -19.35 13.78 0.01
C SER A 34 -19.47 12.75 1.12
N LEU A 35 -19.91 11.58 0.75
CA LEU A 35 -19.99 10.40 1.59
C LEU A 35 -19.07 9.35 0.99
N ASP A 36 -18.09 8.92 1.75
CA ASP A 36 -17.13 7.92 1.32
C ASP A 36 -17.17 6.70 2.24
N HIS A 37 -17.23 5.52 1.64
CA HIS A 37 -17.02 4.24 2.28
C HIS A 37 -15.75 3.64 1.70
N VAL A 38 -14.75 3.40 2.54
CA VAL A 38 -13.48 2.79 2.13
C VAL A 38 -13.33 1.46 2.87
N PHE A 39 -13.19 0.41 2.11
CA PHE A 39 -12.85 -0.93 2.62
C PHE A 39 -11.44 -1.27 2.14
N ALA A 40 -10.59 -1.75 3.03
CA ALA A 40 -9.28 -2.27 2.68
C ALA A 40 -9.01 -3.61 3.37
N ALA A 41 -8.45 -4.53 2.60
CA ALA A 41 -7.96 -5.82 3.07
C ALA A 41 -6.50 -5.97 2.65
N GLU A 42 -5.63 -6.28 3.60
CA GLU A 42 -4.22 -6.52 3.36
C GLU A 42 -3.83 -7.86 3.95
N ALA A 43 -2.96 -8.59 3.27
CA ALA A 43 -2.42 -9.84 3.77
C ALA A 43 -0.94 -9.99 3.41
N ILE A 44 -0.17 -10.52 4.35
CA ILE A 44 1.22 -10.92 4.18
C ILE A 44 1.29 -12.41 4.44
N TYR A 45 1.90 -13.15 3.51
CA TYR A 45 2.14 -14.58 3.64
C TYR A 45 3.62 -14.90 3.38
N ALA A 46 4.33 -15.37 4.41
CA ALA A 46 5.73 -15.74 4.36
C ALA A 46 5.89 -17.25 4.64
N PRO A 47 5.69 -18.13 3.63
CA PRO A 47 5.78 -19.59 3.83
C PRO A 47 7.17 -20.03 4.25
N SER A 48 8.19 -19.28 3.88
CA SER A 48 9.59 -19.54 4.24
C SER A 48 10.35 -18.23 4.38
N TRP A 49 11.53 -18.24 4.97
CA TRP A 49 12.39 -17.06 5.07
C TRP A 49 12.82 -16.47 3.70
N ARG A 50 12.68 -17.24 2.62
CA ARG A 50 13.00 -16.79 1.26
C ARG A 50 11.85 -16.12 0.54
N TRP A 51 10.62 -16.53 0.80
CA TRP A 51 9.45 -16.06 0.09
C TRP A 51 8.55 -15.22 0.97
N GLU A 52 8.16 -14.06 0.48
CA GLU A 52 7.16 -13.19 1.06
C GLU A 52 6.18 -12.76 -0.02
N PHE A 53 4.91 -12.97 0.22
CA PHE A 53 3.82 -12.53 -0.63
C PHE A 53 3.01 -11.48 0.13
N TYR A 54 2.77 -10.36 -0.53
CA TYR A 54 1.92 -9.30 -0.04
C TYR A 54 0.76 -9.13 -1.00
N SER A 55 -0.45 -8.99 -0.47
CA SER A 55 -1.65 -8.64 -1.23
C SER A 55 -2.38 -7.50 -0.54
N LYS A 56 -2.90 -6.58 -1.33
CA LYS A 56 -3.77 -5.49 -0.89
C LYS A 56 -4.94 -5.37 -1.84
N TYR A 57 -6.12 -5.23 -1.27
CA TYR A 57 -7.32 -4.88 -2.01
C TYR A 57 -8.00 -3.73 -1.29
N THR A 58 -8.33 -2.67 -2.03
CA THR A 58 -9.06 -1.52 -1.49
C THR A 58 -10.20 -1.19 -2.43
N ALA A 59 -11.38 -0.98 -1.87
CA ALA A 59 -12.56 -0.50 -2.59
C ALA A 59 -13.08 0.76 -1.91
N ARG A 60 -13.25 1.82 -2.69
CA ARG A 60 -13.84 3.07 -2.25
C ARG A 60 -15.13 3.31 -3.01
N TYR A 61 -16.21 3.42 -2.28
CA TYR A 61 -17.49 3.93 -2.78
C TYR A 61 -17.63 5.38 -2.35
N SER A 62 -17.78 6.27 -3.30
CA SER A 62 -17.97 7.71 -3.08
C SER A 62 -19.32 8.14 -3.62
N ARG A 63 -20.06 8.91 -2.83
CA ARG A 63 -21.28 9.58 -3.25
C ARG A 63 -21.10 11.07 -3.02
N THR A 64 -21.14 11.85 -4.09
CA THR A 64 -20.98 13.30 -4.04
C THR A 64 -22.27 13.97 -4.49
N ALA A 65 -22.83 14.83 -3.66
CA ALA A 65 -23.95 15.69 -4.00
C ALA A 65 -23.43 17.09 -4.31
N LEU A 66 -23.65 17.57 -5.52
CA LEU A 66 -23.34 18.94 -5.95
C LEU A 66 -24.54 19.87 -5.79
N SER A 67 -25.74 19.30 -5.78
CA SER A 67 -27.00 19.94 -5.43
C SER A 67 -28.00 18.87 -5.04
N SER A 68 -29.18 19.26 -4.52
CA SER A 68 -30.27 18.32 -4.18
C SER A 68 -30.69 17.40 -5.33
N ASN A 69 -30.52 17.86 -6.57
CA ASN A 69 -30.89 17.12 -7.80
C ASN A 69 -29.71 16.56 -8.56
N PHE A 70 -28.46 16.79 -8.13
CA PHE A 70 -27.28 16.31 -8.83
C PHE A 70 -26.39 15.49 -7.88
N ILE A 71 -26.66 14.20 -7.88
CA ILE A 71 -25.92 13.23 -7.07
C ILE A 71 -25.12 12.35 -8.02
N ASN A 72 -23.82 12.26 -7.81
CA ASN A 72 -22.94 11.36 -8.52
C ASN A 72 -22.39 10.30 -7.56
N SER A 73 -22.34 9.07 -8.00
CA SER A 73 -21.72 7.97 -7.26
C SER A 73 -20.64 7.30 -8.08
N SER A 74 -19.54 6.98 -7.46
CA SER A 74 -18.43 6.30 -8.12
C SER A 74 -17.86 5.21 -7.21
N VAL A 75 -17.37 4.15 -7.85
CA VAL A 75 -16.61 3.08 -7.19
C VAL A 75 -15.21 3.07 -7.80
N VAL A 76 -14.21 3.09 -6.94
CA VAL A 76 -12.80 2.90 -7.32
C VAL A 76 -12.27 1.72 -6.54
N TYR A 77 -11.57 0.83 -7.20
CA TYR A 77 -10.88 -0.28 -6.54
C TYR A 77 -9.41 -0.33 -6.93
N LEU A 78 -8.61 -0.75 -5.99
CA LEU A 78 -7.19 -1.00 -6.13
C LEU A 78 -6.91 -2.45 -5.73
N GLY A 79 -6.23 -3.19 -6.61
CA GLY A 79 -5.63 -4.48 -6.31
C GLY A 79 -4.11 -4.38 -6.41
N GLN A 80 -3.39 -4.94 -5.45
CA GLN A 80 -1.92 -4.99 -5.45
C GLN A 80 -1.47 -6.38 -5.01
N LEU A 81 -0.58 -6.97 -5.77
CA LEU A 81 0.08 -8.23 -5.45
C LEU A 81 1.58 -8.02 -5.60
N ARG A 82 2.33 -8.40 -4.57
CA ARG A 82 3.79 -8.36 -4.56
C ARG A 82 4.33 -9.70 -4.11
N ALA A 83 5.32 -10.21 -4.83
CA ALA A 83 6.09 -11.38 -4.44
C ALA A 83 7.55 -10.96 -4.29
N ALA A 84 8.16 -11.27 -3.15
CA ALA A 84 9.55 -11.01 -2.88
C ALA A 84 10.29 -12.33 -2.61
N TYR A 85 11.46 -12.45 -3.19
CA TYR A 85 12.35 -13.61 -3.05
C TYR A 85 13.72 -13.18 -2.54
N ARG A 86 14.16 -13.73 -1.44
CA ARG A 86 15.51 -13.50 -0.90
C ARG A 86 16.55 -14.37 -1.62
N LEU A 87 17.43 -13.72 -2.39
CA LEU A 87 18.55 -14.37 -3.05
C LEU A 87 19.63 -14.85 -2.05
N GLY A 88 19.66 -14.20 -0.90
CA GLY A 88 20.58 -14.50 0.20
C GLY A 88 20.18 -13.67 1.42
N TYR A 89 21.07 -13.56 2.41
CA TYR A 89 20.74 -12.84 3.64
C TYR A 89 20.65 -11.33 3.47
N ARG A 90 21.30 -10.78 2.44
CA ARG A 90 21.40 -9.34 2.21
C ARG A 90 20.72 -8.85 0.95
N MET A 91 20.23 -9.73 0.10
CA MET A 91 19.62 -9.31 -1.18
C MET A 91 18.27 -9.95 -1.38
N ASP A 92 17.36 -9.19 -1.94
CA ASP A 92 16.07 -9.67 -2.41
C ASP A 92 15.76 -9.17 -3.84
N LEU A 93 14.85 -9.90 -4.48
CA LEU A 93 14.17 -9.49 -5.70
C LEU A 93 12.68 -9.45 -5.41
N ALA A 94 11.99 -8.45 -5.90
CA ALA A 94 10.55 -8.36 -5.79
C ALA A 94 9.92 -8.01 -7.13
N GLY A 95 8.77 -8.61 -7.38
CA GLY A 95 7.88 -8.25 -8.47
C GLY A 95 6.53 -7.82 -7.90
N GLU A 96 5.95 -6.78 -8.47
CA GLU A 96 4.69 -6.20 -8.02
C GLU A 96 3.78 -5.91 -9.21
N VAL A 97 2.51 -6.24 -9.06
CA VAL A 97 1.44 -5.90 -10.01
C VAL A 97 0.42 -5.06 -9.27
N ARG A 98 0.03 -3.95 -9.86
CA ARG A 98 -1.03 -3.06 -9.38
C ARG A 98 -2.11 -2.94 -10.43
N LEU A 99 -3.35 -2.84 -9.98
CA LEU A 99 -4.54 -2.71 -10.80
C LEU A 99 -5.48 -1.70 -10.18
N ILE A 100 -5.75 -0.62 -10.89
CA ILE A 100 -6.74 0.38 -10.49
C ILE A 100 -7.89 0.31 -11.48
N GLY A 101 -9.12 0.33 -10.97
CA GLY A 101 -10.30 0.35 -11.79
C GLY A 101 -11.36 1.31 -11.26
N GLN A 102 -11.98 2.05 -12.18
CA GLN A 102 -13.13 2.88 -11.94
C GLN A 102 -14.20 2.58 -13.00
N PRO A 103 -15.09 1.59 -12.74
CA PRO A 103 -16.07 1.13 -13.73
C PRO A 103 -17.02 2.21 -14.23
N SER A 104 -17.36 3.18 -13.38
CA SER A 104 -18.29 4.28 -13.73
C SER A 104 -17.84 5.13 -14.92
N VAL A 105 -16.55 5.14 -15.22
CA VAL A 105 -15.95 5.86 -16.35
C VAL A 105 -15.16 4.94 -17.28
N SER A 106 -15.34 3.62 -17.14
CA SER A 106 -14.63 2.59 -17.93
C SER A 106 -13.11 2.74 -17.88
N TYR A 107 -12.58 3.21 -16.74
CA TYR A 107 -11.15 3.43 -16.54
C TYR A 107 -10.52 2.24 -15.84
N TYR A 108 -9.45 1.71 -16.43
CA TYR A 108 -8.63 0.65 -15.87
C TYR A 108 -7.17 0.94 -16.17
N GLU A 109 -6.34 0.80 -15.16
CA GLU A 109 -4.91 1.00 -15.28
C GLU A 109 -4.17 -0.14 -14.57
N THR A 110 -3.13 -0.66 -15.22
CA THR A 110 -2.31 -1.74 -14.68
C THR A 110 -0.86 -1.28 -14.65
N GLY A 111 -0.20 -1.47 -13.53
CA GLY A 111 1.22 -1.22 -13.35
C GLY A 111 1.95 -2.50 -12.96
N LEU A 112 3.16 -2.64 -13.46
CA LEU A 112 4.10 -3.68 -13.09
C LEU A 112 5.37 -3.01 -12.55
N ALA A 113 5.92 -3.51 -11.46
CA ALA A 113 7.21 -3.06 -10.94
C ALA A 113 8.12 -4.24 -10.65
N LEU A 114 9.40 -4.06 -10.94
CA LEU A 114 10.46 -4.97 -10.56
C LEU A 114 11.45 -4.23 -9.67
N GLU A 115 11.89 -4.86 -8.60
CA GLU A 115 12.71 -4.25 -7.57
C GLU A 115 13.78 -5.21 -7.09
N THR A 116 14.97 -4.71 -6.84
CA THR A 116 16.02 -5.40 -6.10
C THR A 116 16.37 -4.61 -4.85
N GLY A 117 16.51 -5.30 -3.73
CA GLY A 117 16.83 -4.70 -2.44
C GLY A 117 18.12 -5.23 -1.85
N TYR A 118 18.80 -4.40 -1.10
CA TYR A 118 19.97 -4.73 -0.32
C TYR A 118 19.78 -4.33 1.14
N TYR A 119 19.92 -5.29 2.05
CA TYR A 119 19.83 -5.09 3.50
C TYR A 119 21.20 -4.71 4.05
N LEU A 120 21.35 -3.48 4.48
CA LEU A 120 22.52 -3.05 5.22
C LEU A 120 22.47 -3.59 6.65
N THR A 121 21.31 -3.50 7.27
CA THR A 121 20.94 -4.15 8.53
C THR A 121 19.57 -4.84 8.36
N PRO A 122 19.10 -5.71 9.28
CA PRO A 122 17.76 -6.29 9.21
C PRO A 122 16.63 -5.27 9.10
N ASP A 123 16.86 -4.04 9.61
CA ASP A 123 15.88 -2.98 9.68
C ASP A 123 16.08 -1.89 8.63
N LEU A 124 17.22 -1.87 7.93
CA LEU A 124 17.55 -0.88 6.91
C LEU A 124 17.78 -1.55 5.57
N ARG A 125 16.87 -1.31 4.62
CA ARG A 125 16.88 -1.83 3.27
C ARG A 125 16.96 -0.70 2.26
N PHE A 126 17.95 -0.73 1.39
CA PHE A 126 18.01 0.08 0.18
C PHE A 126 17.43 -0.70 -0.98
N TYR A 127 16.70 -0.05 -1.85
CA TYR A 127 16.13 -0.71 -3.01
C TYR A 127 16.20 0.14 -4.26
N LEU A 128 16.35 -0.53 -5.38
CA LEU A 128 16.32 0.03 -6.73
C LEU A 128 15.28 -0.74 -7.51
N GLY A 129 14.45 -0.06 -8.25
CA GLY A 129 13.42 -0.68 -9.05
C GLY A 129 13.14 0.05 -10.35
N TYR A 130 12.31 -0.59 -11.17
CA TYR A 130 11.77 -0.03 -12.39
C TYR A 130 10.26 -0.30 -12.43
N SER A 131 9.48 0.75 -12.62
CA SER A 131 8.03 0.68 -12.77
C SER A 131 7.67 0.76 -14.25
N PHE A 132 6.91 -0.22 -14.72
CA PHE A 132 6.33 -0.28 -16.05
C PHE A 132 4.86 0.15 -15.97
N GLY A 133 4.47 1.12 -16.77
CA GLY A 133 3.14 1.68 -16.75
C GLY A 133 2.99 2.85 -15.78
N SER A 134 1.86 3.51 -15.85
CA SER A 134 1.55 4.65 -15.01
C SER A 134 0.37 4.30 -14.11
N VAL A 135 0.63 3.93 -12.88
CA VAL A 135 -0.42 3.78 -11.87
C VAL A 135 -0.47 5.03 -11.02
N ASP A 136 -1.60 5.71 -11.05
CA ASP A 136 -1.86 6.86 -10.18
C ASP A 136 -2.24 6.36 -8.78
N ASP A 137 -1.25 6.22 -7.92
CA ASP A 137 -1.46 5.85 -6.52
C ASP A 137 -1.75 7.11 -5.68
N ARG A 138 -2.98 7.60 -5.76
CA ARG A 138 -3.43 8.77 -5.00
C ARG A 138 -3.42 8.58 -3.49
N ASP A 139 -3.46 7.34 -3.03
CA ASP A 139 -3.53 7.06 -1.60
C ASP A 139 -2.18 7.21 -0.90
N PHE A 140 -1.07 7.11 -1.62
CA PHE A 140 0.26 7.14 -1.01
C PHE A 140 1.06 8.41 -1.26
N THR A 141 1.00 9.05 -2.41
CA THR A 141 1.90 10.17 -2.72
C THR A 141 1.26 11.34 -3.42
N GLY A 142 0.05 11.22 -3.96
CA GLY A 142 -0.57 12.26 -4.78
C GLY A 142 0.15 12.54 -6.10
N TYR A 143 1.19 11.78 -6.44
CA TYR A 143 1.95 11.92 -7.67
C TYR A 143 1.65 10.78 -8.63
N ARG A 144 1.32 11.14 -9.85
CA ARG A 144 1.21 10.21 -10.98
C ARG A 144 2.61 9.84 -11.44
N SER A 145 3.05 8.60 -11.21
CA SER A 145 4.30 8.12 -11.75
C SER A 145 4.10 7.60 -13.18
N LYS A 146 4.76 8.21 -14.13
CA LYS A 146 4.81 7.75 -15.53
C LYS A 146 5.83 6.63 -15.70
N GLY A 147 5.81 5.60 -14.91
CA GLY A 147 6.82 4.56 -15.03
C GLY A 147 8.27 5.07 -15.03
N GLY A 148 9.23 4.20 -14.81
CA GLY A 148 10.65 4.56 -14.85
C GLY A 148 11.43 3.98 -13.69
N PRO A 149 12.73 4.26 -13.62
CA PRO A 149 13.57 3.83 -12.51
C PRO A 149 13.23 4.59 -11.24
N TYR A 150 13.29 3.91 -10.10
CA TYR A 150 13.14 4.51 -8.78
C TYR A 150 14.14 3.90 -7.80
N VAL A 151 14.48 4.68 -6.79
CA VAL A 151 15.32 4.25 -5.67
C VAL A 151 14.63 4.61 -4.37
N GLY A 152 14.86 3.84 -3.33
CA GLY A 152 14.29 4.14 -2.03
C GLY A 152 15.01 3.46 -0.88
N VAL A 153 14.57 3.83 0.31
CA VAL A 153 15.06 3.29 1.57
C VAL A 153 13.87 2.89 2.41
N ALA A 154 13.87 1.66 2.90
CA ALA A 154 12.88 1.16 3.84
C ALA A 154 13.53 0.98 5.21
N LEU A 155 12.89 1.51 6.25
CA LEU A 155 13.35 1.49 7.62
C LEU A 155 12.26 0.92 8.52
N LYS A 156 12.58 -0.13 9.30
CA LYS A 156 11.72 -0.63 10.37
C LYS A 156 12.03 0.12 11.65
N LEU A 157 11.03 0.78 12.22
CA LEU A 157 11.22 1.61 13.42
C LEU A 157 10.99 0.86 14.73
N ASN A 158 10.62 -0.43 14.69
CA ASN A 158 10.25 -1.20 15.87
C ASN A 158 11.36 -1.31 16.93
N GLU A 159 12.62 -1.17 16.51
CA GLU A 159 13.80 -1.35 17.37
C GLU A 159 14.80 -0.20 17.28
N LEU A 160 14.33 0.99 16.92
CA LEU A 160 15.18 2.18 16.75
C LEU A 160 16.04 2.49 18.01
N PHE A 161 15.62 2.05 19.17
CA PHE A 161 16.28 2.33 20.44
C PHE A 161 17.09 1.16 21.00
N SER A 162 16.96 -0.05 20.44
CA SER A 162 17.70 -1.25 20.88
C SER A 162 18.65 -1.77 19.82
N GLY A 163 19.81 -1.10 19.68
CA GLY A 163 20.91 -1.62 18.85
C GLY A 163 20.84 -1.31 17.36
N PHE A 164 20.06 -0.29 16.95
CA PHE A 164 19.98 0.16 15.56
C PHE A 164 21.36 0.36 14.92
N GLY A 165 21.58 -0.21 13.74
CA GLY A 165 22.86 -0.14 13.03
C GLY A 165 23.93 -1.12 13.51
N ARG A 166 23.73 -1.82 14.64
CA ARG A 166 24.65 -2.86 15.16
C ARG A 166 24.22 -4.28 14.81
N GLN A 167 23.00 -4.45 14.37
CA GLN A 167 22.45 -5.75 14.01
C GLN A 167 23.12 -6.29 12.74
N ARG A 168 23.42 -7.58 12.71
CA ARG A 168 23.99 -8.27 11.57
C ARG A 168 22.90 -9.05 10.85
N VAL A 169 22.88 -8.98 9.52
CA VAL A 169 22.02 -9.83 8.71
C VAL A 169 22.57 -11.26 8.78
N ALA A 170 21.85 -12.14 9.46
CA ALA A 170 22.23 -13.53 9.71
C ALA A 170 21.11 -14.49 9.27
N PRO A 171 21.41 -15.80 9.12
CA PRO A 171 20.39 -16.82 8.93
C PRO A 171 19.33 -16.78 10.05
N PRO A 172 18.07 -17.14 9.78
CA PRO A 172 16.98 -17.07 10.76
C PRO A 172 17.27 -17.85 12.05
N GLN A 173 17.96 -18.98 11.95
CA GLN A 173 18.34 -19.81 13.10
C GLN A 173 19.35 -19.15 14.07
N GLN A 174 20.08 -18.14 13.61
CA GLN A 174 21.03 -17.40 14.44
C GLN A 174 20.44 -16.09 14.98
N GLN A 175 19.34 -15.61 14.43
CA GLN A 175 18.65 -14.40 14.92
C GLN A 175 17.88 -14.69 16.20
N GLU A 176 17.29 -15.89 16.37
CA GLU A 176 16.59 -16.30 17.58
C GLU A 176 17.53 -16.45 18.79
N ALA A 177 18.80 -16.83 18.56
CA ALA A 177 19.80 -17.02 19.62
C ALA A 177 20.43 -15.70 20.13
N GLN A 178 20.26 -14.58 19.43
CA GLN A 178 20.81 -13.27 19.80
C GLN A 178 19.79 -12.34 20.47
N GLY A 179 18.51 -12.74 20.52
CA GLY A 179 17.41 -11.98 21.12
C GLY A 179 17.05 -12.37 22.56
N THR A 180 17.83 -13.22 23.21
CA THR A 180 17.77 -13.55 24.63
C THR A 180 19.01 -12.94 25.29
#